data_9f1e1accc3e99fdd0aaebf9e129a96df
#
_entry.id   9f1e1accc3e99fdd0aaebf9e129a96df
#
_cell.length_a   1.000
_cell.length_b   1.000
_cell.length_c   1.000
_cell.angle_alpha   90.00
_cell.angle_beta   90.00
_cell.angle_gamma   90.00
#
_symmetry.space_group_name_H-M   'P 1'
#
loop_
_entity.id
_entity.type
_entity.pdbx_description
1 polymer ?
#
loop_
_entity_poly.entity_id
_entity_poly.type
_entity_poly.pdbx_seq_one_letter_code
_entity_poly.pdbx_strand_id
1 'polypeptide(L)'
;MAGNNPEEQPTQDVEVPTNEPEPALPPSIPSNLAYRLYISHFLSTWNSRLFEFGSVLFLASIYPQTLLPMSVYALVRSGAAIVFSQALGFWIDRGERLATVQTSIVGQRLAVAGSCVIFGLLQQENDIIRGGKVKDGLFAVTVVLACVEKLCSVLNTVSIERDWIVVITEGNEGVRRVMNARMRRIDLFCKLVGPLTISLVASASTLIAIRVTFAMSVASVLVEVLCIAQVYKAFPQLRRNEVDEETINTTMQQTSTPATLVRCLNIGLRNILPISSLRFYFTHPAFVPSFALSLLYFTVLSFSGQMITYLVSVGYSTLYIGIARTVSTALELSATWIAPRMMKRVGVVRGGIWSLCWQMAWLGVGVTWFFANSNREGRDVIIAATGLAVGVALSRIGLWGYDLCAQNLIQDVSQYIHIQRKGIDRKDRKSKIRIAENSPPPKPLFKTYSNYCLMRQRSSFQSRRSSSGRSLSVR
;
A
#
# COMPACT_ATOMS: atom_id res chain seq x y z
N MET A 1 31.33 6.14 81.18
CA MET A 1 30.33 7.02 80.54
C MET A 1 29.81 6.28 79.32
N ALA A 2 28.56 5.93 79.36
CA ALA A 2 27.90 5.07 78.41
C ALA A 2 27.49 5.83 77.14
N GLY A 3 27.80 5.27 75.99
CA GLY A 3 27.30 5.73 74.70
C GLY A 3 26.37 4.67 74.13
N ASN A 4 25.08 4.99 74.05
CA ASN A 4 24.02 4.15 73.47
C ASN A 4 24.22 4.03 71.95
N ASN A 5 24.26 2.79 71.44
CA ASN A 5 23.97 2.44 70.06
C ASN A 5 22.47 2.22 69.90
N PRO A 6 21.80 2.73 68.86
CA PRO A 6 20.44 2.33 68.51
C PRO A 6 20.47 1.02 67.73
N GLU A 7 19.59 0.11 68.16
CA GLU A 7 19.30 -1.19 67.54
C GLU A 7 18.81 -1.03 66.11
N GLU A 8 19.44 -1.76 65.17
CA GLU A 8 18.91 -2.03 63.83
C GLU A 8 17.72 -3.02 63.95
N GLN A 9 16.54 -2.57 63.55
CA GLN A 9 15.41 -3.44 63.33
C GLN A 9 15.59 -4.19 62.01
N PRO A 10 15.31 -5.51 61.95
CA PRO A 10 15.34 -6.27 60.69
C PRO A 10 14.16 -5.86 59.81
N THR A 11 14.48 -5.39 58.60
CA THR A 11 13.53 -5.17 57.50
C THR A 11 12.87 -6.48 57.14
N GLN A 12 11.57 -6.61 57.38
CA GLN A 12 10.75 -7.67 56.85
C GLN A 12 10.73 -7.57 55.33
N ASP A 13 11.30 -8.56 54.67
CA ASP A 13 11.11 -8.79 53.24
C ASP A 13 9.63 -9.13 52.94
N VAL A 14 8.93 -8.15 52.41
CA VAL A 14 7.59 -8.37 51.87
C VAL A 14 7.74 -9.14 50.57
N GLU A 15 7.60 -10.46 50.61
CA GLU A 15 7.39 -11.31 49.45
C GLU A 15 6.10 -10.86 48.74
N VAL A 16 6.28 -10.16 47.62
CA VAL A 16 5.19 -9.86 46.68
C VAL A 16 4.92 -11.16 45.92
N PRO A 17 3.71 -11.76 46.02
CA PRO A 17 3.37 -12.94 45.25
C PRO A 17 3.22 -12.53 43.78
N THR A 18 4.26 -12.74 42.99
CA THR A 18 4.24 -12.66 41.52
C THR A 18 3.65 -13.94 40.96
N ASN A 19 2.35 -14.09 41.04
CA ASN A 19 1.58 -15.07 40.29
C ASN A 19 0.49 -14.36 39.46
N GLU A 20 0.86 -13.35 38.69
CA GLU A 20 0.11 -13.04 37.47
C GLU A 20 0.59 -14.00 36.38
N PRO A 21 -0.33 -14.78 35.75
CA PRO A 21 0.05 -15.62 34.64
C PRO A 21 0.63 -14.69 33.55
N GLU A 22 1.89 -14.92 33.21
CA GLU A 22 2.58 -14.28 32.08
C GLU A 22 1.62 -14.31 30.88
N PRO A 23 1.27 -13.18 30.25
CA PRO A 23 0.30 -13.16 29.16
C PRO A 23 0.77 -14.14 28.11
N ALA A 24 0.00 -15.21 27.90
CA ALA A 24 0.30 -16.26 26.95
C ALA A 24 0.69 -15.63 25.63
N LEU A 25 1.91 -15.92 25.16
CA LEU A 25 2.41 -15.48 23.85
C LEU A 25 1.32 -15.76 22.81
N PRO A 26 0.85 -14.76 22.06
CA PRO A 26 -0.19 -14.98 21.09
C PRO A 26 0.26 -16.06 20.11
N PRO A 27 -0.62 -17.00 19.72
CA PRO A 27 -0.27 -18.18 18.94
C PRO A 27 0.45 -17.74 17.67
N SER A 28 1.65 -18.27 17.45
CA SER A 28 2.40 -18.05 16.21
C SER A 28 1.56 -18.54 15.03
N ILE A 29 1.40 -17.70 14.01
CA ILE A 29 0.66 -18.08 12.79
C ILE A 29 1.25 -19.37 12.24
N PRO A 30 0.44 -20.43 12.02
CA PRO A 30 0.93 -21.67 11.44
C PRO A 30 1.65 -21.39 10.12
N SER A 31 2.89 -21.85 9.99
CA SER A 31 3.74 -21.59 8.82
C SER A 31 3.05 -21.95 7.51
N ASN A 32 2.30 -23.04 7.46
CA ASN A 32 1.57 -23.49 6.28
C ASN A 32 0.52 -22.48 5.79
N LEU A 33 -0.17 -21.79 6.71
CA LEU A 33 -1.18 -20.80 6.34
C LEU A 33 -0.55 -19.49 5.86
N ALA A 34 0.56 -19.09 6.48
CA ALA A 34 1.34 -17.96 6.01
C ALA A 34 1.88 -18.20 4.59
N TYR A 35 2.39 -19.42 4.30
CA TYR A 35 2.85 -19.78 2.96
C TYR A 35 1.74 -19.73 1.91
N ARG A 36 0.53 -20.20 2.22
CA ARG A 36 -0.61 -20.13 1.29
C ARG A 36 -0.96 -18.67 0.95
N LEU A 37 -0.95 -17.79 1.94
CA LEU A 37 -1.16 -16.36 1.72
C LEU A 37 -0.04 -15.76 0.83
N TYR A 38 1.22 -16.13 1.06
CA TYR A 38 2.34 -15.68 0.23
C TYR A 38 2.28 -16.24 -1.20
N ILE A 39 1.86 -17.48 -1.39
CA ILE A 39 1.68 -18.08 -2.72
C ILE A 39 0.59 -17.34 -3.50
N SER A 40 -0.56 -17.10 -2.87
CA SER A 40 -1.64 -16.34 -3.51
C SER A 40 -1.17 -14.92 -3.87
N HIS A 41 -0.50 -14.22 -2.95
CA HIS A 41 0.03 -12.89 -3.19
C HIS A 41 1.10 -12.88 -4.30
N PHE A 42 1.99 -13.87 -4.30
CA PHE A 42 3.01 -14.02 -5.35
C PHE A 42 2.37 -14.21 -6.73
N LEU A 43 1.42 -15.14 -6.87
CA LEU A 43 0.75 -15.40 -8.15
C LEU A 43 -0.02 -14.18 -8.63
N SER A 44 -0.73 -13.50 -7.72
CA SER A 44 -1.46 -12.28 -8.05
C SER A 44 -0.52 -11.16 -8.52
N THR A 45 0.53 -10.88 -7.77
CA THR A 45 1.51 -9.85 -8.11
C THR A 45 2.29 -10.19 -9.37
N TRP A 46 2.72 -11.45 -9.53
CA TRP A 46 3.44 -11.93 -10.70
C TRP A 46 2.65 -11.70 -11.99
N ASN A 47 1.41 -12.18 -12.03
CA ASN A 47 0.56 -12.00 -13.20
C ASN A 47 0.25 -10.52 -13.48
N SER A 48 0.03 -9.72 -12.43
CA SER A 48 -0.17 -8.28 -12.58
C SER A 48 1.04 -7.59 -13.19
N ARG A 49 2.27 -7.90 -12.75
CA ARG A 49 3.49 -7.33 -13.31
C ARG A 49 3.81 -7.81 -14.72
N LEU A 50 3.57 -9.10 -15.00
CA LEU A 50 3.66 -9.64 -16.36
C LEU A 50 2.73 -8.91 -17.32
N PHE A 51 1.47 -8.78 -16.96
CA PHE A 51 0.47 -8.13 -17.82
C PHE A 51 0.70 -6.62 -17.95
N GLU A 52 1.06 -5.93 -16.85
CA GLU A 52 1.34 -4.48 -16.84
C GLU A 52 2.43 -4.11 -17.84
N PHE A 53 3.52 -4.87 -17.87
CA PHE A 53 4.60 -4.64 -18.79
C PHE A 53 4.32 -5.25 -20.18
N GLY A 54 3.74 -6.44 -20.22
CA GLY A 54 3.40 -7.14 -21.46
C GLY A 54 2.42 -6.36 -22.33
N SER A 55 1.39 -5.76 -21.74
CA SER A 55 0.41 -4.96 -22.49
C SER A 55 1.04 -3.78 -23.26
N VAL A 56 2.06 -3.14 -22.67
CA VAL A 56 2.82 -2.07 -23.32
C VAL A 56 3.59 -2.62 -24.51
N LEU A 57 4.27 -3.78 -24.36
CA LEU A 57 5.00 -4.43 -25.44
C LEU A 57 4.05 -4.89 -26.57
N PHE A 58 2.89 -5.45 -26.22
CA PHE A 58 1.90 -5.89 -27.20
C PHE A 58 1.35 -4.73 -28.00
N LEU A 59 0.99 -3.62 -27.32
CA LEU A 59 0.57 -2.39 -28.00
C LEU A 59 1.67 -1.79 -28.89
N ALA A 60 2.94 -1.83 -28.45
CA ALA A 60 4.06 -1.35 -29.24
C ALA A 60 4.24 -2.18 -30.52
N SER A 61 3.99 -3.48 -30.47
CA SER A 61 4.01 -4.35 -31.65
C SER A 61 2.82 -4.13 -32.59
N ILE A 62 1.62 -3.83 -32.05
CA ILE A 62 0.40 -3.60 -32.84
C ILE A 62 0.39 -2.19 -33.48
N TYR A 63 0.99 -1.20 -32.80
CA TYR A 63 1.05 0.20 -33.23
C TYR A 63 2.50 0.72 -33.29
N PRO A 64 3.35 0.20 -34.22
CA PRO A 64 4.79 0.46 -34.19
C PRO A 64 5.17 1.91 -34.52
N GLN A 65 4.27 2.67 -35.18
CA GLN A 65 4.56 4.03 -35.63
C GLN A 65 4.12 5.15 -34.69
N THR A 66 3.43 4.81 -33.58
CA THR A 66 2.87 5.82 -32.67
C THR A 66 2.90 5.36 -31.22
N LEU A 67 3.30 6.24 -30.32
CA LEU A 67 3.29 6.00 -28.87
C LEU A 67 1.95 6.39 -28.22
N LEU A 68 1.02 6.98 -28.98
CA LEU A 68 -0.23 7.50 -28.47
C LEU A 68 -1.11 6.40 -27.84
N PRO A 69 -1.32 5.21 -28.44
CA PRO A 69 -2.14 4.16 -27.83
C PRO A 69 -1.60 3.69 -26.47
N MET A 70 -0.27 3.52 -26.36
CA MET A 70 0.38 3.12 -25.11
C MET A 70 0.22 4.18 -24.01
N SER A 71 0.35 5.47 -24.38
CA SER A 71 0.20 6.59 -23.46
C SER A 71 -1.24 6.74 -22.98
N VAL A 72 -2.22 6.64 -23.88
CA VAL A 72 -3.66 6.67 -23.54
C VAL A 72 -4.02 5.48 -22.63
N TYR A 73 -3.57 4.28 -22.98
CA TYR A 73 -3.77 3.07 -22.19
C TYR A 73 -3.24 3.24 -20.76
N ALA A 74 -2.00 3.69 -20.59
CA ALA A 74 -1.38 3.89 -19.29
C ALA A 74 -2.06 5.01 -18.49
N LEU A 75 -2.41 6.13 -19.13
CA LEU A 75 -3.06 7.26 -18.49
C LEU A 75 -4.45 6.90 -17.99
N VAL A 76 -5.29 6.30 -18.84
CA VAL A 76 -6.68 5.95 -18.49
C VAL A 76 -6.70 4.87 -17.40
N ARG A 77 -5.85 3.85 -17.51
CA ARG A 77 -5.68 2.79 -16.50
C ARG A 77 -5.28 3.35 -15.13
N SER A 78 -4.33 4.27 -15.09
CA SER A 78 -3.86 4.90 -13.85
C SER A 78 -4.90 5.89 -13.31
N GLY A 79 -5.53 6.67 -14.19
CA GLY A 79 -6.61 7.59 -13.83
C GLY A 79 -7.80 6.88 -13.22
N ALA A 80 -8.21 5.73 -13.76
CA ALA A 80 -9.29 4.92 -13.19
C ALA A 80 -8.99 4.49 -11.75
N ALA A 81 -7.76 4.08 -11.43
CA ALA A 81 -7.36 3.71 -10.08
C ALA A 81 -7.49 4.88 -9.09
N ILE A 82 -7.17 6.11 -9.52
CA ILE A 82 -7.30 7.31 -8.68
C ILE A 82 -8.77 7.67 -8.47
N VAL A 83 -9.55 7.74 -9.55
CA VAL A 83 -10.96 8.14 -9.52
C VAL A 83 -11.80 7.18 -8.68
N PHE A 84 -11.61 5.88 -8.86
CA PHE A 84 -12.40 4.85 -8.17
C PHE A 84 -11.80 4.40 -6.84
N SER A 85 -10.70 5.00 -6.37
CA SER A 85 -10.03 4.62 -5.11
C SER A 85 -10.97 4.62 -3.90
N GLN A 86 -11.86 5.61 -3.81
CA GLN A 86 -12.84 5.71 -2.72
C GLN A 86 -13.90 4.62 -2.80
N ALA A 87 -14.39 4.31 -4.00
CA ALA A 87 -15.37 3.25 -4.21
C ALA A 87 -14.80 1.87 -3.83
N LEU A 88 -13.52 1.62 -4.16
CA LEU A 88 -12.82 0.41 -3.76
C LEU A 88 -12.66 0.32 -2.23
N GLY A 89 -12.28 1.43 -1.57
CA GLY A 89 -12.20 1.49 -0.10
C GLY A 89 -13.53 1.17 0.55
N PHE A 90 -14.61 1.78 0.06
CA PHE A 90 -15.97 1.51 0.54
C PHE A 90 -16.39 0.04 0.35
N TRP A 91 -16.00 -0.58 -0.77
CA TRP A 91 -16.27 -2.00 -1.01
C TRP A 91 -15.50 -2.90 -0.05
N ILE A 92 -14.22 -2.59 0.23
CA ILE A 92 -13.41 -3.32 1.22
C ILE A 92 -14.03 -3.21 2.61
N ASP A 93 -14.46 -2.00 2.99
CA ASP A 93 -14.97 -1.73 4.34
C ASP A 93 -16.34 -2.37 4.61
N ARG A 94 -17.18 -2.56 3.59
CA ARG A 94 -18.55 -3.09 3.73
C ARG A 94 -18.76 -4.49 3.17
N GLY A 95 -17.99 -4.88 2.15
CA GLY A 95 -18.11 -6.18 1.51
C GLY A 95 -17.67 -7.33 2.42
N GLU A 96 -18.20 -8.53 2.19
CA GLU A 96 -17.67 -9.72 2.80
C GLU A 96 -16.22 -9.93 2.36
N ARG A 97 -15.30 -10.12 3.31
CA ARG A 97 -13.86 -10.19 3.06
C ARG A 97 -13.46 -11.24 2.04
N LEU A 98 -14.03 -12.46 2.16
CA LEU A 98 -13.73 -13.54 1.23
C LEU A 98 -14.24 -13.23 -0.18
N ALA A 99 -15.52 -12.83 -0.28
CA ALA A 99 -16.14 -12.50 -1.56
C ALA A 99 -15.42 -11.34 -2.26
N THR A 100 -15.00 -10.31 -1.53
CA THR A 100 -14.25 -9.17 -2.06
C THR A 100 -12.92 -9.60 -2.69
N VAL A 101 -12.14 -10.45 -1.99
CA VAL A 101 -10.85 -10.95 -2.51
C VAL A 101 -11.08 -11.90 -3.69
N GLN A 102 -12.05 -12.82 -3.61
CA GLN A 102 -12.35 -13.74 -4.72
C GLN A 102 -12.83 -12.99 -5.97
N THR A 103 -13.73 -12.02 -5.80
CA THR A 103 -14.20 -11.18 -6.91
C THR A 103 -13.06 -10.39 -7.53
N SER A 104 -12.13 -9.87 -6.73
CA SER A 104 -10.96 -9.16 -7.25
C SER A 104 -10.04 -10.08 -8.05
N ILE A 105 -9.78 -11.31 -7.58
CA ILE A 105 -8.96 -12.29 -8.30
C ILE A 105 -9.62 -12.67 -9.63
N VAL A 106 -10.87 -13.12 -9.59
CA VAL A 106 -11.60 -13.58 -10.78
C VAL A 106 -11.76 -12.43 -11.78
N GLY A 107 -12.20 -11.26 -11.32
CA GLY A 107 -12.37 -10.07 -12.17
C GLY A 107 -11.08 -9.65 -12.85
N GLN A 108 -9.95 -9.64 -12.13
CA GLN A 108 -8.65 -9.35 -12.69
C GLN A 108 -8.25 -10.35 -13.78
N ARG A 109 -8.45 -11.65 -13.52
CA ARG A 109 -8.07 -12.71 -14.47
C ARG A 109 -8.95 -12.70 -15.73
N LEU A 110 -10.24 -12.46 -15.57
CA LEU A 110 -11.15 -12.31 -16.72
C LEU A 110 -10.78 -11.09 -17.58
N ALA A 111 -10.44 -9.96 -16.95
CA ALA A 111 -10.02 -8.77 -17.68
C ALA A 111 -8.69 -9.00 -18.43
N VAL A 112 -7.71 -9.67 -17.83
CA VAL A 112 -6.46 -10.06 -18.49
C VAL A 112 -6.71 -11.03 -19.63
N ALA A 113 -7.52 -12.07 -19.41
CA ALA A 113 -7.85 -13.06 -20.43
C ALA A 113 -8.55 -12.40 -21.64
N GLY A 114 -9.57 -11.57 -21.42
CA GLY A 114 -10.23 -10.80 -22.45
C GLY A 114 -9.29 -9.88 -23.22
N SER A 115 -8.40 -9.17 -22.53
CA SER A 115 -7.37 -8.34 -23.15
C SER A 115 -6.40 -9.15 -24.01
N CYS A 116 -5.95 -10.32 -23.55
CA CYS A 116 -5.07 -11.20 -24.32
C CYS A 116 -5.74 -11.72 -25.59
N VAL A 117 -7.05 -12.07 -25.52
CA VAL A 117 -7.81 -12.46 -26.71
C VAL A 117 -7.84 -11.31 -27.73
N ILE A 118 -8.14 -10.09 -27.29
CA ILE A 118 -8.19 -8.92 -28.19
C ILE A 118 -6.79 -8.62 -28.75
N PHE A 119 -5.72 -8.65 -27.95
CA PHE A 119 -4.37 -8.48 -28.44
C PHE A 119 -3.98 -9.55 -29.46
N GLY A 120 -4.39 -10.80 -29.23
CA GLY A 120 -4.19 -11.89 -30.19
C GLY A 120 -4.92 -11.67 -31.51
N LEU A 121 -6.14 -11.16 -31.47
CA LEU A 121 -6.91 -10.79 -32.66
C LEU A 121 -6.26 -9.61 -33.41
N LEU A 122 -5.87 -8.57 -32.68
CA LEU A 122 -5.22 -7.38 -33.27
C LEU A 122 -3.85 -7.69 -33.88
N GLN A 123 -3.14 -8.70 -33.35
CA GLN A 123 -1.84 -9.15 -33.87
C GLN A 123 -1.97 -10.00 -35.15
N GLN A 124 -3.12 -10.71 -35.33
CA GLN A 124 -3.44 -11.43 -36.56
C GLN A 124 -4.09 -10.42 -37.53
N GLU A 125 -3.34 -9.94 -38.49
CA GLU A 125 -3.83 -8.99 -39.52
C GLU A 125 -4.88 -9.65 -40.44
N ASN A 126 -6.09 -9.87 -39.95
CA ASN A 126 -7.21 -10.30 -40.76
C ASN A 126 -7.83 -9.09 -41.50
N ASP A 127 -8.26 -9.27 -42.73
CA ASP A 127 -8.83 -8.20 -43.57
C ASP A 127 -10.03 -7.49 -42.93
N ILE A 128 -10.79 -8.18 -42.07
CA ILE A 128 -11.91 -7.63 -41.30
C ILE A 128 -11.44 -6.60 -40.26
N ILE A 129 -10.26 -6.79 -39.69
CA ILE A 129 -9.67 -5.93 -38.62
C ILE A 129 -8.94 -4.73 -39.24
N ARG A 130 -8.56 -4.80 -40.51
CA ARG A 130 -7.94 -3.71 -41.28
C ARG A 130 -8.86 -2.49 -41.41
N GLY A 131 -10.18 -2.62 -41.29
CA GLY A 131 -11.11 -1.50 -41.15
C GLY A 131 -10.81 -0.70 -39.88
N GLY A 132 -10.27 0.53 -40.01
CA GLY A 132 -9.78 1.37 -38.89
C GLY A 132 -10.78 1.49 -37.73
N LYS A 133 -12.07 1.52 -37.98
CA LYS A 133 -13.12 1.60 -36.94
C LYS A 133 -13.20 0.36 -36.03
N VAL A 134 -12.96 -0.84 -36.58
CA VAL A 134 -12.96 -2.10 -35.82
C VAL A 134 -11.71 -2.14 -34.90
N LYS A 135 -10.56 -1.77 -35.45
CA LYS A 135 -9.30 -1.69 -34.68
C LYS A 135 -9.40 -0.69 -33.52
N ASP A 136 -10.00 0.47 -33.75
CA ASP A 136 -10.23 1.50 -32.72
C ASP A 136 -11.23 1.05 -31.66
N GLY A 137 -12.31 0.35 -32.07
CA GLY A 137 -13.27 -0.24 -31.16
C GLY A 137 -12.66 -1.30 -30.24
N LEU A 138 -11.85 -2.23 -30.81
CA LEU A 138 -11.13 -3.24 -30.03
C LEU A 138 -10.12 -2.61 -29.07
N PHE A 139 -9.43 -1.56 -29.50
CA PHE A 139 -8.53 -0.81 -28.62
C PHE A 139 -9.30 -0.17 -27.46
N ALA A 140 -10.45 0.47 -27.72
CA ALA A 140 -11.28 1.06 -26.67
C ALA A 140 -11.73 0.01 -25.63
N VAL A 141 -12.18 -1.18 -26.09
CA VAL A 141 -12.52 -2.30 -25.19
C VAL A 141 -11.32 -2.74 -24.37
N THR A 142 -10.13 -2.83 -24.97
CA THR A 142 -8.89 -3.19 -24.26
C THR A 142 -8.55 -2.17 -23.16
N VAL A 143 -8.76 -0.88 -23.41
CA VAL A 143 -8.57 0.18 -22.41
C VAL A 143 -9.55 0.03 -21.24
N VAL A 144 -10.82 -0.30 -21.51
CA VAL A 144 -11.82 -0.56 -20.45
C VAL A 144 -11.43 -1.78 -19.63
N LEU A 145 -11.02 -2.89 -20.26
CA LEU A 145 -10.56 -4.08 -19.57
C LEU A 145 -9.30 -3.79 -18.73
N ALA A 146 -8.40 -2.94 -19.20
CA ALA A 146 -7.23 -2.52 -18.42
C ALA A 146 -7.61 -1.72 -17.17
N CYS A 147 -8.66 -0.89 -17.24
CA CYS A 147 -9.19 -0.22 -16.05
C CYS A 147 -9.75 -1.23 -15.05
N VAL A 148 -10.55 -2.19 -15.51
CA VAL A 148 -11.09 -3.27 -14.66
C VAL A 148 -9.96 -4.08 -14.01
N GLU A 149 -8.96 -4.50 -14.81
CA GLU A 149 -7.76 -5.19 -14.30
C GLU A 149 -7.09 -4.39 -13.19
N LYS A 150 -6.83 -3.10 -13.42
CA LYS A 150 -6.16 -2.25 -12.44
C LYS A 150 -6.96 -2.08 -11.17
N LEU A 151 -8.26 -1.86 -11.28
CA LEU A 151 -9.15 -1.73 -10.12
C LEU A 151 -9.19 -3.02 -9.30
N CYS A 152 -9.33 -4.18 -9.95
CA CYS A 152 -9.29 -5.48 -9.29
C CYS A 152 -7.92 -5.75 -8.63
N SER A 153 -6.82 -5.40 -9.29
CA SER A 153 -5.46 -5.51 -8.73
C SER A 153 -5.29 -4.67 -7.47
N VAL A 154 -5.76 -3.41 -7.48
CA VAL A 154 -5.72 -2.52 -6.31
C VAL A 154 -6.62 -3.07 -5.20
N LEU A 155 -7.84 -3.51 -5.54
CA LEU A 155 -8.79 -4.11 -4.60
C LEU A 155 -8.17 -5.31 -3.87
N ASN A 156 -7.54 -6.22 -4.62
CA ASN A 156 -6.87 -7.40 -4.06
C ASN A 156 -5.70 -7.02 -3.13
N THR A 157 -4.81 -6.14 -3.60
CA THR A 157 -3.63 -5.72 -2.82
C THR A 157 -4.04 -5.03 -1.53
N VAL A 158 -4.99 -4.09 -1.58
CA VAL A 158 -5.45 -3.37 -0.39
C VAL A 158 -6.19 -4.30 0.57
N SER A 159 -7.05 -5.19 0.08
CA SER A 159 -7.77 -6.17 0.92
C SER A 159 -6.80 -7.08 1.66
N ILE A 160 -5.78 -7.62 0.99
CA ILE A 160 -4.83 -8.53 1.62
C ILE A 160 -3.85 -7.78 2.53
N GLU A 161 -3.18 -6.74 2.03
CA GLU A 161 -2.11 -6.06 2.79
C GLU A 161 -2.64 -5.15 3.90
N ARG A 162 -3.81 -4.53 3.72
CA ARG A 162 -4.32 -3.51 4.64
C ARG A 162 -5.43 -3.99 5.56
N ASP A 163 -6.21 -5.00 5.16
CA ASP A 163 -7.30 -5.55 5.98
C ASP A 163 -6.94 -6.94 6.54
N TRP A 164 -6.67 -7.94 5.69
CA TRP A 164 -6.43 -9.31 6.16
C TRP A 164 -5.21 -9.44 7.05
N ILE A 165 -4.05 -8.88 6.66
CA ILE A 165 -2.82 -8.97 7.48
C ILE A 165 -3.03 -8.31 8.83
N VAL A 166 -3.73 -7.18 8.90
CA VAL A 166 -4.00 -6.48 10.16
C VAL A 166 -4.86 -7.32 11.08
N VAL A 167 -5.91 -7.96 10.56
CA VAL A 167 -6.82 -8.82 11.33
C VAL A 167 -6.13 -10.11 11.79
N ILE A 168 -5.39 -10.78 10.89
CA ILE A 168 -4.68 -12.04 11.20
C ILE A 168 -3.58 -11.81 12.25
N THR A 169 -2.96 -10.64 12.27
CA THR A 169 -1.86 -10.28 13.18
C THR A 169 -2.32 -9.42 14.35
N GLU A 170 -3.62 -9.37 14.65
CA GLU A 170 -4.17 -8.58 15.75
C GLU A 170 -3.48 -8.99 17.07
N GLY A 171 -2.94 -8.00 17.79
CA GLY A 171 -2.19 -8.21 19.04
C GLY A 171 -0.70 -8.58 18.85
N ASN A 172 -0.19 -8.83 17.64
CA ASN A 172 1.21 -9.17 17.41
C ASN A 172 1.89 -8.30 16.33
N GLU A 173 2.31 -7.10 16.73
CA GLU A 173 3.00 -6.16 15.83
C GLU A 173 4.29 -6.75 15.23
N GLY A 174 5.01 -7.58 15.97
CA GLY A 174 6.25 -8.20 15.49
C GLY A 174 6.01 -9.11 14.28
N VAL A 175 4.99 -9.94 14.34
CA VAL A 175 4.59 -10.82 13.23
C VAL A 175 4.09 -9.99 12.05
N ARG A 176 3.28 -8.95 12.28
CA ARG A 176 2.80 -8.05 11.22
C ARG A 176 3.95 -7.40 10.43
N ARG A 177 4.97 -6.88 11.13
CA ARG A 177 6.16 -6.28 10.50
C ARG A 177 6.92 -7.26 9.64
N VAL A 178 7.05 -8.52 10.10
CA VAL A 178 7.69 -9.58 9.32
C VAL A 178 6.86 -9.94 8.09
N MET A 179 5.54 -10.07 8.23
CA MET A 179 4.64 -10.38 7.11
C MET A 179 4.66 -9.27 6.06
N ASN A 180 4.53 -8.01 6.45
CA ASN A 180 4.63 -6.86 5.54
C ASN A 180 5.96 -6.85 4.78
N ALA A 181 7.06 -7.12 5.46
CA ALA A 181 8.38 -7.19 4.82
C ALA A 181 8.49 -8.36 3.81
N ARG A 182 7.85 -9.50 4.10
CA ARG A 182 7.81 -10.64 3.18
C ARG A 182 6.95 -10.35 1.95
N MET A 183 5.76 -9.74 2.14
CA MET A 183 4.90 -9.31 1.03
C MET A 183 5.63 -8.32 0.13
N ARG A 184 6.30 -7.33 0.72
CA ARG A 184 7.09 -6.35 -0.04
C ARG A 184 8.24 -6.99 -0.83
N ARG A 185 8.91 -8.02 -0.26
CA ARG A 185 9.94 -8.78 -1.01
C ARG A 185 9.36 -9.47 -2.25
N ILE A 186 8.19 -10.09 -2.10
CA ILE A 186 7.48 -10.73 -3.21
C ILE A 186 7.16 -9.69 -4.30
N ASP A 187 6.61 -8.53 -3.91
CA ASP A 187 6.28 -7.45 -4.86
C ASP A 187 7.52 -6.94 -5.62
N LEU A 188 8.62 -6.68 -4.91
CA LEU A 188 9.87 -6.21 -5.53
C LEU A 188 10.51 -7.27 -6.43
N PHE A 189 10.46 -8.54 -6.03
CA PHE A 189 10.93 -9.65 -6.86
C PHE A 189 10.11 -9.75 -8.15
N CYS A 190 8.79 -9.74 -8.05
CA CYS A 190 7.91 -9.77 -9.22
C CYS A 190 8.08 -8.55 -10.12
N LYS A 191 8.33 -7.37 -9.53
CA LYS A 191 8.61 -6.13 -10.27
C LYS A 191 9.91 -6.19 -11.07
N LEU A 192 10.91 -6.94 -10.58
CA LEU A 192 12.18 -7.13 -11.29
C LEU A 192 12.06 -8.21 -12.36
N VAL A 193 11.63 -9.41 -11.96
CA VAL A 193 11.70 -10.61 -12.81
C VAL A 193 10.54 -10.67 -13.81
N GLY A 194 9.35 -10.18 -13.45
CA GLY A 194 8.16 -10.19 -14.32
C GLY A 194 8.40 -9.52 -15.68
N PRO A 195 8.83 -8.25 -15.73
CA PRO A 195 9.17 -7.58 -16.99
C PRO A 195 10.26 -8.28 -17.79
N LEU A 196 11.29 -8.81 -17.14
CA LEU A 196 12.35 -9.55 -17.81
C LEU A 196 11.83 -10.82 -18.49
N THR A 197 11.00 -11.59 -17.76
CA THR A 197 10.42 -12.83 -18.29
C THR A 197 9.57 -12.56 -19.52
N ILE A 198 8.65 -11.59 -19.47
CA ILE A 198 7.78 -11.32 -20.61
C ILE A 198 8.54 -10.69 -21.78
N SER A 199 9.59 -9.90 -21.52
CA SER A 199 10.46 -9.36 -22.57
C SER A 199 11.20 -10.46 -23.31
N LEU A 200 11.75 -11.45 -22.58
CA LEU A 200 12.44 -12.60 -23.18
C LEU A 200 11.48 -13.44 -24.05
N VAL A 201 10.26 -13.68 -23.57
CA VAL A 201 9.27 -14.41 -24.37
C VAL A 201 8.82 -13.61 -25.58
N ALA A 202 8.60 -12.29 -25.43
CA ALA A 202 8.19 -11.40 -26.50
C ALA A 202 9.28 -11.20 -27.56
N SER A 203 10.57 -11.31 -27.19
CA SER A 203 11.67 -11.25 -28.17
C SER A 203 11.66 -12.42 -29.15
N ALA A 204 11.14 -13.58 -28.75
CA ALA A 204 10.94 -14.71 -29.65
C ALA A 204 9.69 -14.53 -30.53
N SER A 205 8.55 -14.16 -29.92
CA SER A 205 7.30 -13.84 -30.61
C SER A 205 6.31 -13.14 -29.69
N THR A 206 5.76 -12.01 -30.14
CA THR A 206 4.70 -11.29 -29.42
C THR A 206 3.47 -12.17 -29.22
N LEU A 207 3.09 -12.96 -30.23
CA LEU A 207 1.94 -13.87 -30.14
C LEU A 207 2.12 -14.97 -29.09
N ILE A 208 3.34 -15.52 -28.98
CA ILE A 208 3.68 -16.50 -27.94
C ILE A 208 3.60 -15.83 -26.56
N ALA A 209 4.10 -14.60 -26.41
CA ALA A 209 4.03 -13.86 -25.15
C ALA A 209 2.58 -13.59 -24.70
N ILE A 210 1.69 -13.24 -25.64
CA ILE A 210 0.25 -13.08 -25.37
C ILE A 210 -0.36 -14.40 -24.88
N ARG A 211 -0.07 -15.52 -25.56
CA ARG A 211 -0.59 -16.86 -25.20
C ARG A 211 -0.07 -17.32 -23.83
N VAL A 212 1.22 -17.09 -23.54
CA VAL A 212 1.83 -17.41 -22.24
C VAL A 212 1.18 -16.60 -21.12
N THR A 213 0.98 -15.29 -21.33
CA THR A 213 0.30 -14.42 -20.36
C THR A 213 -1.14 -14.89 -20.09
N PHE A 214 -1.87 -15.25 -21.14
CA PHE A 214 -3.20 -15.82 -21.04
C PHE A 214 -3.22 -17.13 -20.24
N ALA A 215 -2.36 -18.08 -20.61
CA ALA A 215 -2.32 -19.40 -19.98
C ALA A 215 -1.93 -19.31 -18.49
N MET A 216 -0.93 -18.48 -18.15
CA MET A 216 -0.53 -18.25 -16.76
C MET A 216 -1.63 -17.59 -15.95
N SER A 217 -2.33 -16.61 -16.53
CA SER A 217 -3.45 -15.94 -15.87
C SER A 217 -4.59 -16.91 -15.55
N VAL A 218 -4.96 -17.76 -16.49
CA VAL A 218 -6.02 -18.77 -16.30
C VAL A 218 -5.61 -19.85 -15.30
N ALA A 219 -4.38 -20.35 -15.41
CA ALA A 219 -3.88 -21.42 -14.52
C ALA A 219 -3.78 -20.96 -13.05
N SER A 220 -3.46 -19.70 -12.79
CA SER A 220 -3.28 -19.18 -11.44
C SER A 220 -4.59 -19.01 -10.66
N VAL A 221 -5.73 -18.81 -11.32
CA VAL A 221 -7.03 -18.53 -10.67
C VAL A 221 -7.38 -19.59 -9.62
N LEU A 222 -7.31 -20.87 -10.00
CA LEU A 222 -7.70 -21.98 -9.13
C LEU A 222 -6.79 -22.02 -7.88
N VAL A 223 -5.49 -21.86 -8.06
CA VAL A 223 -4.53 -21.90 -6.95
C VAL A 223 -4.76 -20.70 -6.01
N GLU A 224 -4.94 -19.50 -6.56
CA GLU A 224 -5.19 -18.29 -5.77
C GLU A 224 -6.47 -18.40 -4.96
N VAL A 225 -7.59 -18.78 -5.61
CA VAL A 225 -8.91 -18.89 -4.95
C VAL A 225 -8.89 -19.97 -3.87
N LEU A 226 -8.27 -21.13 -4.13
CA LEU A 226 -8.14 -22.20 -3.15
C LEU A 226 -7.28 -21.79 -1.95
N CYS A 227 -6.13 -21.16 -2.19
CA CYS A 227 -5.25 -20.69 -1.12
C CYS A 227 -5.97 -19.68 -0.21
N ILE A 228 -6.66 -18.71 -0.79
CA ILE A 228 -7.40 -17.68 -0.04
C ILE A 228 -8.57 -18.28 0.74
N ALA A 229 -9.33 -19.20 0.14
CA ALA A 229 -10.44 -19.88 0.82
C ALA A 229 -9.97 -20.70 2.02
N GLN A 230 -8.79 -21.35 1.92
CA GLN A 230 -8.20 -22.12 3.01
C GLN A 230 -7.71 -21.20 4.15
N VAL A 231 -7.09 -20.05 3.82
CA VAL A 231 -6.69 -19.06 4.82
C VAL A 231 -7.92 -18.51 5.54
N TYR A 232 -8.98 -18.16 4.82
CA TYR A 232 -10.22 -17.64 5.40
C TYR A 232 -10.88 -18.65 6.36
N LYS A 233 -10.91 -19.95 6.00
CA LYS A 233 -11.44 -21.01 6.87
C LYS A 233 -10.63 -21.17 8.15
N ALA A 234 -9.32 -21.00 8.08
CA ALA A 234 -8.42 -21.19 9.21
C ALA A 234 -8.42 -20.02 10.23
N PHE A 235 -8.81 -18.82 9.79
CA PHE A 235 -8.87 -17.63 10.65
C PHE A 235 -10.32 -17.15 10.83
N PRO A 236 -11.06 -17.63 11.88
CA PRO A 236 -12.42 -17.19 12.15
C PRO A 236 -12.56 -15.68 12.36
N GLN A 237 -11.48 -15.00 12.78
CA GLN A 237 -11.40 -13.56 12.96
C GLN A 237 -11.62 -12.76 11.67
N LEU A 238 -11.42 -13.38 10.50
CA LEU A 238 -11.72 -12.78 9.20
C LEU A 238 -13.21 -12.69 8.90
N ARG A 239 -14.04 -13.50 9.60
CA ARG A 239 -15.51 -13.40 9.48
C ARG A 239 -15.96 -12.13 10.18
N ARG A 240 -16.78 -11.33 9.51
CA ARG A 240 -17.46 -10.21 10.16
C ARG A 240 -18.54 -10.76 11.07
N ASN A 241 -18.63 -10.23 12.30
CA ASN A 241 -19.70 -10.59 13.22
C ASN A 241 -21.00 -9.95 12.73
N GLU A 242 -22.13 -10.67 12.86
CA GLU A 242 -23.49 -10.20 12.50
C GLU A 242 -23.88 -8.87 13.16
N VAL A 243 -23.28 -8.55 14.30
CA VAL A 243 -23.47 -7.29 15.02
C VAL A 243 -22.93 -6.07 14.25
N ASP A 244 -21.88 -6.27 13.44
CA ASP A 244 -21.33 -5.21 12.59
C ASP A 244 -22.24 -4.99 11.35
N GLU A 245 -22.93 -6.04 10.87
CA GLU A 245 -23.92 -5.96 9.79
C GLU A 245 -25.21 -5.23 10.20
N GLU A 246 -25.74 -5.45 11.39
CA GLU A 246 -26.93 -4.73 11.89
C GLU A 246 -26.67 -3.23 12.02
N THR A 247 -25.49 -2.84 12.47
CA THR A 247 -25.11 -1.42 12.60
C THR A 247 -24.99 -0.75 11.21
N ILE A 248 -24.48 -1.47 10.22
CA ILE A 248 -24.36 -1.00 8.84
C ILE A 248 -25.75 -0.89 8.18
N ASN A 249 -26.60 -1.90 8.38
CA ASN A 249 -27.95 -1.93 7.82
C ASN A 249 -28.88 -0.87 8.45
N THR A 250 -28.78 -0.61 9.73
CA THR A 250 -29.55 0.45 10.42
C THR A 250 -29.17 1.85 9.89
N THR A 251 -27.89 2.06 9.57
CA THR A 251 -27.42 3.32 8.96
C THR A 251 -27.88 3.46 7.50
N MET A 252 -28.10 2.34 6.79
CA MET A 252 -28.62 2.36 5.41
C MET A 252 -30.12 2.59 5.35
N GLN A 253 -30.92 2.06 6.28
CA GLN A 253 -32.38 2.22 6.30
C GLN A 253 -32.82 3.66 6.58
N GLN A 254 -32.01 4.47 7.24
CA GLN A 254 -32.30 5.90 7.42
C GLN A 254 -32.12 6.77 6.17
N THR A 255 -31.59 6.21 5.07
CA THR A 255 -31.29 6.95 3.83
C THR A 255 -32.12 6.50 2.62
N SER A 256 -33.02 5.54 2.76
CA SER A 256 -33.82 5.01 1.64
C SER A 256 -35.17 5.72 1.49
N THR A 257 -35.17 6.87 0.83
CA THR A 257 -36.34 7.37 0.11
C THR A 257 -36.17 7.08 -1.37
N PRO A 258 -37.24 6.67 -2.11
CA PRO A 258 -37.16 6.33 -3.51
C PRO A 258 -36.90 7.61 -4.33
N ALA A 259 -35.65 7.85 -4.67
CA ALA A 259 -35.24 9.01 -5.43
C ALA A 259 -34.78 8.60 -6.83
N THR A 260 -35.36 9.25 -7.80
CA THR A 260 -35.15 9.24 -9.25
C THR A 260 -33.70 8.88 -9.67
N LEU A 261 -33.56 8.12 -10.75
CA LEU A 261 -32.31 7.60 -11.34
C LEU A 261 -31.20 8.67 -11.48
N VAL A 262 -31.57 9.91 -11.73
CA VAL A 262 -30.67 11.09 -11.81
C VAL A 262 -30.05 11.43 -10.44
N ARG A 263 -30.79 11.20 -9.34
CA ARG A 263 -30.29 11.44 -7.99
C ARG A 263 -29.34 10.31 -7.56
N CYS A 264 -29.60 9.07 -8.00
CA CYS A 264 -28.66 7.96 -7.83
C CYS A 264 -27.35 8.18 -8.61
N LEU A 265 -27.42 8.70 -9.84
CA LEU A 265 -26.24 9.07 -10.62
C LEU A 265 -25.45 10.24 -9.97
N ASN A 266 -26.11 11.28 -9.48
CA ASN A 266 -25.46 12.38 -8.80
C ASN A 266 -24.89 12.00 -7.41
N ILE A 267 -25.58 11.15 -6.67
CA ILE A 267 -25.07 10.58 -5.40
C ILE A 267 -23.91 9.62 -5.70
N GLY A 268 -24.01 8.81 -6.76
CA GLY A 268 -22.92 7.96 -7.24
C GLY A 268 -21.70 8.77 -7.64
N LEU A 269 -21.84 9.81 -8.45
CA LEU A 269 -20.72 10.66 -8.88
C LEU A 269 -20.10 11.45 -7.72
N ARG A 270 -20.91 11.93 -6.78
CA ARG A 270 -20.43 12.65 -5.59
C ARG A 270 -19.71 11.75 -4.59
N ASN A 271 -20.06 10.46 -4.56
CA ASN A 271 -19.38 9.46 -3.74
C ASN A 271 -18.15 8.84 -4.44
N ILE A 272 -18.04 8.93 -5.77
CA ILE A 272 -16.88 8.49 -6.54
C ILE A 272 -15.71 9.47 -6.38
N LEU A 273 -15.99 10.79 -6.35
CA LEU A 273 -14.94 11.78 -6.15
C LEU A 273 -14.56 11.88 -4.66
N PRO A 274 -13.27 11.76 -4.32
CA PRO A 274 -12.80 11.69 -2.92
C PRO A 274 -12.89 13.00 -2.14
N ILE A 275 -13.65 14.00 -2.61
CA ILE A 275 -13.72 15.36 -2.04
C ILE A 275 -14.25 15.33 -0.60
N SER A 276 -15.28 14.51 -0.32
CA SER A 276 -15.84 14.36 1.02
C SER A 276 -14.88 13.68 2.01
N SER A 277 -14.04 12.78 1.51
CA SER A 277 -13.05 12.04 2.30
C SER A 277 -11.76 12.84 2.53
N LEU A 278 -11.48 13.88 1.73
CA LEU A 278 -10.30 14.73 1.91
C LEU A 278 -10.27 15.39 3.29
N ARG A 279 -11.41 15.89 3.77
CA ARG A 279 -11.48 16.49 5.10
C ARG A 279 -11.14 15.48 6.20
N PHE A 280 -11.64 14.26 6.08
CA PHE A 280 -11.31 13.16 7.00
C PHE A 280 -9.82 12.79 6.93
N TYR A 281 -9.27 12.69 5.71
CA TYR A 281 -7.86 12.38 5.49
C TYR A 281 -6.93 13.41 6.15
N PHE A 282 -7.18 14.72 5.96
CA PHE A 282 -6.36 15.78 6.56
C PHE A 282 -6.47 15.88 8.08
N THR A 283 -7.56 15.40 8.68
CA THR A 283 -7.77 15.42 10.14
C THR A 283 -7.31 14.11 10.81
N HIS A 284 -7.02 13.07 10.01
CA HIS A 284 -6.65 11.76 10.55
C HIS A 284 -5.20 11.77 11.09
N PRO A 285 -4.91 11.14 12.27
CA PRO A 285 -3.55 11.12 12.84
C PRO A 285 -2.50 10.44 11.96
N ALA A 286 -2.92 9.53 11.05
CA ALA A 286 -2.03 8.92 10.05
C ALA A 286 -1.79 9.82 8.81
N PHE A 287 -2.31 11.05 8.76
CA PHE A 287 -2.12 11.97 7.64
C PHE A 287 -0.64 12.24 7.36
N VAL A 288 0.10 12.64 8.38
CA VAL A 288 1.51 13.07 8.21
C VAL A 288 2.38 11.96 7.59
N PRO A 289 2.43 10.72 8.12
CA PRO A 289 3.23 9.65 7.52
C PRO A 289 2.72 9.23 6.13
N SER A 290 1.42 9.25 5.90
CA SER A 290 0.82 8.94 4.59
C SER A 290 1.15 10.00 3.54
N PHE A 291 1.06 11.28 3.89
CA PHE A 291 1.36 12.39 3.00
C PHE A 291 2.87 12.45 2.67
N ALA A 292 3.74 12.28 3.69
CA ALA A 292 5.18 12.20 3.48
C ALA A 292 5.55 11.05 2.54
N LEU A 293 4.92 9.87 2.70
CA LEU A 293 5.11 8.74 1.79
C LEU A 293 4.70 9.11 0.35
N SER A 294 3.56 9.77 0.17
CA SER A 294 3.11 10.22 -1.15
C SER A 294 4.09 11.18 -1.79
N LEU A 295 4.65 12.14 -1.03
CA LEU A 295 5.66 13.07 -1.53
C LEU A 295 6.95 12.35 -1.97
N LEU A 296 7.36 11.30 -1.26
CA LEU A 296 8.54 10.52 -1.65
C LEU A 296 8.35 9.78 -2.98
N TYR A 297 7.12 9.41 -3.35
CA TYR A 297 6.83 8.81 -4.65
C TYR A 297 6.80 9.82 -5.81
N PHE A 298 6.71 11.11 -5.54
CA PHE A 298 6.81 12.17 -6.56
C PHE A 298 8.23 12.43 -7.06
N THR A 299 9.22 11.68 -6.59
CA THR A 299 10.61 11.88 -7.03
C THR A 299 10.82 11.41 -8.47
N VAL A 300 11.37 12.28 -9.30
CA VAL A 300 11.84 11.97 -10.65
C VAL A 300 13.14 11.15 -10.61
N LEU A 301 13.91 11.28 -9.53
CA LEU A 301 15.18 10.59 -9.31
C LEU A 301 14.96 9.12 -8.97
N SER A 302 14.62 8.36 -10.01
CA SER A 302 14.45 6.89 -9.93
C SER A 302 14.92 6.27 -11.25
N PHE A 303 15.31 4.99 -11.24
CA PHE A 303 15.56 4.25 -12.48
C PHE A 303 14.26 4.00 -13.26
N SER A 304 13.53 5.08 -13.53
CA SER A 304 12.34 5.17 -14.38
C SER A 304 12.72 5.59 -15.80
N GLY A 305 11.73 5.70 -16.68
CA GLY A 305 11.95 6.06 -18.07
C GLY A 305 12.81 7.30 -18.26
N GLN A 306 12.60 8.37 -17.48
CA GLN A 306 13.35 9.63 -17.60
C GLN A 306 14.84 9.47 -17.30
N MET A 307 15.19 8.77 -16.21
CA MET A 307 16.59 8.51 -15.87
C MET A 307 17.27 7.62 -16.91
N ILE A 308 16.56 6.61 -17.40
CA ILE A 308 17.08 5.73 -18.47
C ILE A 308 17.33 6.53 -19.74
N THR A 309 16.39 7.36 -20.18
CA THR A 309 16.54 8.21 -21.35
C THR A 309 17.72 9.16 -21.20
N TYR A 310 17.89 9.76 -20.02
CA TYR A 310 19.03 10.61 -19.72
C TYR A 310 20.36 9.84 -19.83
N LEU A 311 20.47 8.66 -19.21
CA LEU A 311 21.70 7.85 -19.30
C LEU A 311 22.02 7.42 -20.72
N VAL A 312 21.01 7.09 -21.53
CA VAL A 312 21.20 6.81 -22.97
C VAL A 312 21.68 8.04 -23.72
N SER A 313 21.12 9.22 -23.48
CA SER A 313 21.54 10.48 -24.13
C SER A 313 22.96 10.89 -23.78
N VAL A 314 23.46 10.51 -22.62
CA VAL A 314 24.85 10.73 -22.19
C VAL A 314 25.84 9.74 -22.84
N GLY A 315 25.33 8.67 -23.49
CA GLY A 315 26.15 7.69 -24.19
C GLY A 315 26.38 6.37 -23.44
N TYR A 316 25.61 6.09 -22.39
CA TYR A 316 25.65 4.77 -21.75
C TYR A 316 25.06 3.69 -22.64
N SER A 317 25.73 2.56 -22.73
CA SER A 317 25.15 1.39 -23.38
C SER A 317 23.99 0.83 -22.57
N THR A 318 23.02 0.24 -23.26
CA THR A 318 21.84 -0.40 -22.63
C THR A 318 22.22 -1.48 -21.61
N LEU A 319 23.37 -2.14 -21.80
CA LEU A 319 23.89 -3.14 -20.88
C LEU A 319 24.24 -2.52 -19.51
N TYR A 320 25.00 -1.42 -19.48
CA TYR A 320 25.35 -0.74 -18.22
C TYR A 320 24.14 -0.16 -17.51
N ILE A 321 23.16 0.35 -18.25
CA ILE A 321 21.89 0.82 -17.69
C ILE A 321 21.12 -0.35 -17.06
N GLY A 322 21.08 -1.49 -17.74
CA GLY A 322 20.48 -2.72 -17.22
C GLY A 322 21.13 -3.20 -15.92
N ILE A 323 22.46 -3.20 -15.86
CA ILE A 323 23.24 -3.56 -14.67
C ILE A 323 22.92 -2.58 -13.52
N ALA A 324 22.98 -1.27 -13.77
CA ALA A 324 22.70 -0.25 -12.76
C ALA A 324 21.28 -0.38 -12.18
N ARG A 325 20.28 -0.64 -13.04
CA ARG A 325 18.90 -0.91 -12.62
C ARG A 325 18.79 -2.17 -11.77
N THR A 326 19.48 -3.25 -12.17
CA THR A 326 19.49 -4.51 -11.41
C THR A 326 20.11 -4.34 -10.04
N VAL A 327 21.26 -3.63 -9.96
CA VAL A 327 21.91 -3.29 -8.67
C VAL A 327 20.99 -2.43 -7.81
N SER A 328 20.33 -1.41 -8.38
CA SER A 328 19.37 -0.58 -7.65
C SER A 328 18.22 -1.42 -7.07
N THR A 329 17.67 -2.37 -7.84
CA THR A 329 16.59 -3.24 -7.36
C THR A 329 17.08 -4.23 -6.30
N ALA A 330 18.31 -4.72 -6.40
CA ALA A 330 18.91 -5.54 -5.34
C ALA A 330 19.06 -4.76 -4.02
N LEU A 331 19.43 -3.47 -4.10
CA LEU A 331 19.46 -2.57 -2.95
C LEU A 331 18.05 -2.29 -2.39
N GLU A 332 17.04 -2.11 -3.24
CA GLU A 332 15.63 -2.03 -2.83
C GLU A 332 15.19 -3.27 -2.05
N LEU A 333 15.54 -4.46 -2.54
CA LEU A 333 15.28 -5.73 -1.86
C LEU A 333 15.96 -5.80 -0.49
N SER A 334 17.22 -5.35 -0.39
CA SER A 334 17.97 -5.40 0.88
C SER A 334 17.28 -4.61 2.00
N ALA A 335 16.59 -3.51 1.66
CA ALA A 335 15.82 -2.73 2.62
C ALA A 335 14.74 -3.57 3.34
N THR A 336 14.19 -4.58 2.67
CA THR A 336 13.16 -5.46 3.26
C THR A 336 13.68 -6.37 4.38
N TRP A 337 14.99 -6.57 4.48
CA TRP A 337 15.65 -7.26 5.60
C TRP A 337 16.19 -6.28 6.64
N ILE A 338 16.66 -5.11 6.18
CA ILE A 338 17.24 -4.08 7.06
C ILE A 338 16.14 -3.41 7.89
N ALA A 339 15.01 -3.00 7.27
CA ALA A 339 13.96 -2.25 7.94
C ALA A 339 13.33 -3.00 9.13
N PRO A 340 12.93 -4.29 9.06
CA PRO A 340 12.38 -4.99 10.22
C PRO A 340 13.38 -5.13 11.38
N ARG A 341 14.69 -5.34 11.07
CA ARG A 341 15.74 -5.40 12.09
C ARG A 341 15.94 -4.04 12.78
N MET A 342 15.91 -2.97 11.99
CA MET A 342 16.01 -1.61 12.49
C MET A 342 14.78 -1.23 13.34
N MET A 343 13.57 -1.55 12.89
CA MET A 343 12.34 -1.34 13.65
C MET A 343 12.35 -2.06 15.00
N LYS A 344 12.92 -3.27 15.05
CA LYS A 344 13.09 -4.02 16.31
C LYS A 344 14.03 -3.30 17.30
N ARG A 345 15.12 -2.67 16.83
CA ARG A 345 16.14 -2.05 17.67
C ARG A 345 15.78 -0.63 18.11
N VAL A 346 15.29 0.19 17.19
CA VAL A 346 15.09 1.63 17.44
C VAL A 346 13.63 2.07 17.40
N GLY A 347 12.70 1.16 17.06
CA GLY A 347 11.28 1.45 16.90
C GLY A 347 10.90 1.93 15.50
N VAL A 348 9.60 1.94 15.21
CA VAL A 348 9.06 2.23 13.86
C VAL A 348 9.31 3.68 13.46
N VAL A 349 9.02 4.64 14.35
CA VAL A 349 9.14 6.08 14.07
C VAL A 349 10.59 6.48 13.83
N ARG A 350 11.49 6.10 14.76
CA ARG A 350 12.92 6.41 14.61
C ARG A 350 13.51 5.71 13.40
N GLY A 351 13.13 4.46 13.14
CA GLY A 351 13.53 3.71 11.95
C GLY A 351 13.10 4.41 10.65
N GLY A 352 11.89 4.96 10.61
CA GLY A 352 11.42 5.78 9.50
C GLY A 352 12.26 7.04 9.27
N ILE A 353 12.53 7.80 10.34
CA ILE A 353 13.36 9.01 10.27
C ILE A 353 14.78 8.68 9.77
N TRP A 354 15.40 7.63 10.29
CA TRP A 354 16.73 7.19 9.85
C TRP A 354 16.76 6.80 8.37
N SER A 355 15.73 6.09 7.91
CA SER A 355 15.58 5.72 6.50
C SER A 355 15.43 6.94 5.60
N LEU A 356 14.66 7.94 6.05
CA LEU A 356 14.48 9.21 5.32
C LEU A 356 15.80 10.00 5.26
N CYS A 357 16.51 10.12 6.38
CA CYS A 357 17.82 10.78 6.42
C CYS A 357 18.81 10.09 5.48
N TRP A 358 18.88 8.77 5.48
CA TRP A 358 19.68 7.99 4.55
C TRP A 358 19.36 8.31 3.09
N GLN A 359 18.09 8.32 2.74
CA GLN A 359 17.63 8.65 1.39
C GLN A 359 18.07 10.05 0.98
N MET A 360 17.80 11.06 1.82
CA MET A 360 18.14 12.45 1.54
C MET A 360 19.63 12.68 1.43
N ALA A 361 20.42 12.03 2.30
CA ALA A 361 21.89 12.13 2.26
C ALA A 361 22.45 11.63 0.92
N TRP A 362 22.07 10.42 0.49
CA TRP A 362 22.56 9.87 -0.77
C TRP A 362 22.04 10.59 -2.00
N LEU A 363 20.81 11.07 -2.01
CA LEU A 363 20.31 11.94 -3.08
C LEU A 363 21.08 13.27 -3.12
N GLY A 364 21.32 13.88 -1.95
CA GLY A 364 22.11 15.10 -1.83
C GLY A 364 23.54 14.92 -2.37
N VAL A 365 24.21 13.86 -1.98
CA VAL A 365 25.55 13.52 -2.48
C VAL A 365 25.53 13.32 -3.99
N GLY A 366 24.58 12.56 -4.54
CA GLY A 366 24.46 12.30 -5.97
C GLY A 366 24.19 13.56 -6.79
N VAL A 367 23.31 14.43 -6.30
CA VAL A 367 22.97 15.70 -6.96
C VAL A 367 24.14 16.70 -6.89
N THR A 368 24.78 16.80 -5.72
CA THR A 368 25.97 17.68 -5.56
C THR A 368 27.11 17.23 -6.47
N TRP A 369 27.37 15.91 -6.53
CA TRP A 369 28.34 15.34 -7.45
C TRP A 369 28.03 15.66 -8.90
N PHE A 370 26.76 15.55 -9.29
CA PHE A 370 26.30 15.87 -10.63
C PHE A 370 26.59 17.32 -10.98
N PHE A 371 26.20 18.29 -10.16
CA PHE A 371 26.44 19.70 -10.41
C PHE A 371 27.94 20.07 -10.39
N ALA A 372 28.73 19.46 -9.51
CA ALA A 372 30.16 19.70 -9.44
C ALA A 372 30.90 19.27 -10.71
N ASN A 373 30.40 18.26 -11.42
CA ASN A 373 31.04 17.73 -12.63
C ASN A 373 30.27 18.05 -13.93
N SER A 374 29.10 18.68 -13.86
CA SER A 374 28.24 18.95 -15.02
C SER A 374 28.77 20.09 -15.91
N ASN A 375 29.61 20.98 -15.37
CA ASN A 375 30.13 22.15 -16.10
C ASN A 375 31.37 21.85 -16.98
N ARG A 376 31.75 20.58 -17.12
CA ARG A 376 32.88 20.13 -17.87
C ARG A 376 32.44 19.35 -19.12
N GLU A 377 33.15 19.48 -20.22
CA GLU A 377 32.82 18.83 -21.48
C GLU A 377 33.37 17.39 -21.57
N GLY A 378 32.70 16.53 -22.34
CA GLY A 378 33.17 15.20 -22.70
C GLY A 378 33.09 14.13 -21.63
N ARG A 379 34.22 13.53 -21.22
CA ARG A 379 34.28 12.40 -20.25
C ARG A 379 33.68 12.74 -18.88
N ASP A 380 33.68 13.99 -18.48
CA ASP A 380 33.18 14.45 -17.20
C ASP A 380 31.65 14.38 -17.09
N VAL A 381 30.92 14.45 -18.20
CA VAL A 381 29.46 14.25 -18.22
C VAL A 381 29.11 12.81 -17.84
N ILE A 382 29.89 11.84 -18.30
CA ILE A 382 29.70 10.42 -17.93
C ILE A 382 29.97 10.24 -16.42
N ILE A 383 31.03 10.87 -15.90
CA ILE A 383 31.37 10.82 -14.46
C ILE A 383 30.27 11.47 -13.62
N ALA A 384 29.73 12.61 -14.06
CA ALA A 384 28.60 13.27 -13.40
C ALA A 384 27.37 12.39 -13.35
N ALA A 385 27.00 11.77 -14.49
CA ALA A 385 25.85 10.86 -14.58
C ALA A 385 26.06 9.58 -13.74
N THR A 386 27.28 9.05 -13.65
CA THR A 386 27.61 7.89 -12.81
C THR A 386 27.37 8.19 -11.34
N GLY A 387 27.89 9.30 -10.83
CA GLY A 387 27.71 9.69 -9.43
C GLY A 387 26.24 9.90 -9.06
N LEU A 388 25.45 10.51 -9.96
CA LEU A 388 24.01 10.63 -9.79
C LEU A 388 23.33 9.24 -9.74
N ALA A 389 23.67 8.34 -10.67
CA ALA A 389 23.10 7.00 -10.73
C ALA A 389 23.41 6.19 -9.45
N VAL A 390 24.65 6.26 -8.95
CA VAL A 390 25.07 5.61 -7.68
C VAL A 390 24.31 6.21 -6.50
N GLY A 391 24.22 7.53 -6.39
CA GLY A 391 23.46 8.20 -5.32
C GLY A 391 21.99 7.79 -5.33
N VAL A 392 21.36 7.75 -6.51
CA VAL A 392 19.98 7.28 -6.67
C VAL A 392 19.85 5.81 -6.25
N ALA A 393 20.76 4.92 -6.65
CA ALA A 393 20.71 3.50 -6.32
C ALA A 393 20.80 3.29 -4.78
N LEU A 394 21.74 3.94 -4.11
CA LEU A 394 21.92 3.83 -2.65
C LEU A 394 20.76 4.47 -1.86
N SER A 395 20.15 5.52 -2.38
CA SER A 395 18.98 6.16 -1.78
C SER A 395 17.77 5.22 -1.69
N ARG A 396 17.70 4.19 -2.56
CA ARG A 396 16.57 3.24 -2.60
C ARG A 396 16.41 2.42 -1.33
N ILE A 397 17.51 2.13 -0.61
CA ILE A 397 17.44 1.48 0.69
C ILE A 397 16.61 2.32 1.67
N GLY A 398 16.85 3.63 1.69
CA GLY A 398 16.11 4.56 2.53
C GLY A 398 14.64 4.69 2.14
N LEU A 399 14.33 4.80 0.84
CA LEU A 399 12.96 4.90 0.35
C LEU A 399 12.11 3.69 0.79
N TRP A 400 12.58 2.48 0.52
CA TRP A 400 11.84 1.27 0.87
C TRP A 400 11.85 0.96 2.37
N GLY A 401 12.92 1.39 3.08
CA GLY A 401 12.93 1.36 4.53
C GLY A 401 11.87 2.27 5.14
N TYR A 402 11.73 3.50 4.62
CA TYR A 402 10.70 4.44 5.04
C TYR A 402 9.29 3.95 4.67
N ASP A 403 9.10 3.42 3.46
CA ASP A 403 7.81 2.86 3.01
C ASP A 403 7.30 1.78 3.99
N LEU A 404 8.17 0.83 4.36
CA LEU A 404 7.82 -0.20 5.34
C LEU A 404 7.50 0.37 6.73
N CYS A 405 8.27 1.35 7.20
CA CYS A 405 8.01 2.00 8.49
C CYS A 405 6.70 2.78 8.46
N ALA A 406 6.44 3.56 7.42
CA ALA A 406 5.22 4.33 7.26
C ALA A 406 3.99 3.42 7.16
N GLN A 407 4.09 2.33 6.39
CA GLN A 407 3.04 1.33 6.26
C GLN A 407 2.67 0.70 7.61
N ASN A 408 3.67 0.28 8.40
CA ASN A 408 3.42 -0.28 9.72
C ASN A 408 2.82 0.77 10.67
N LEU A 409 3.32 2.00 10.65
CA LEU A 409 2.79 3.08 11.49
C LEU A 409 1.32 3.39 11.17
N ILE A 410 0.95 3.45 9.89
CA ILE A 410 -0.44 3.68 9.47
C ILE A 410 -1.34 2.52 9.94
N GLN A 411 -0.87 1.28 9.84
CA GLN A 411 -1.60 0.10 10.31
C GLN A 411 -1.75 0.09 11.83
N ASP A 412 -0.70 0.44 12.59
CA ASP A 412 -0.73 0.54 14.05
C ASP A 412 -1.74 1.59 14.53
N VAL A 413 -1.75 2.77 13.90
CA VAL A 413 -2.71 3.85 14.21
C VAL A 413 -4.15 3.43 13.88
N SER A 414 -4.37 2.79 12.74
CA SER A 414 -5.69 2.29 12.35
C SER A 414 -6.22 1.26 13.33
N GLN A 415 -5.39 0.31 13.74
CA GLN A 415 -5.75 -0.71 14.71
C GLN A 415 -6.08 -0.11 16.09
N TYR A 416 -5.29 0.86 16.55
CA TYR A 416 -5.54 1.55 17.81
C TYR A 416 -6.90 2.26 17.82
N ILE A 417 -7.26 2.97 16.74
CA ILE A 417 -8.56 3.63 16.61
C ILE A 417 -9.71 2.62 16.62
N HIS A 418 -9.53 1.49 15.95
CA HIS A 418 -10.53 0.42 15.89
C HIS A 418 -10.77 -0.20 17.28
N ILE A 419 -9.71 -0.46 18.05
CA ILE A 419 -9.80 -0.98 19.42
C ILE A 419 -10.48 0.04 20.35
N GLN A 420 -10.14 1.32 20.22
CA GLN A 420 -10.81 2.38 21.00
C GLN A 420 -12.31 2.47 20.69
N ARG A 421 -12.71 2.42 19.43
CA ARG A 421 -14.13 2.39 19.05
C ARG A 421 -14.85 1.19 19.67
N LYS A 422 -14.30 -0.02 19.55
CA LYS A 422 -14.85 -1.22 20.19
C LYS A 422 -14.93 -1.10 21.72
N GLY A 423 -13.97 -0.42 22.36
CA GLY A 423 -13.96 -0.15 23.79
C GLY A 423 -15.06 0.83 24.23
N ILE A 424 -15.35 1.86 23.41
CA ILE A 424 -16.43 2.82 23.65
C ILE A 424 -17.80 2.14 23.50
N ASP A 425 -18.03 1.37 22.42
CA ASP A 425 -19.26 0.62 22.19
C ASP A 425 -19.53 -0.42 23.30
N ARG A 426 -18.49 -1.03 23.87
CA ARG A 426 -18.62 -1.90 25.03
C ARG A 426 -18.97 -1.13 26.32
N LYS A 427 -18.51 0.11 26.48
CA LYS A 427 -18.89 0.94 27.63
C LYS A 427 -20.36 1.39 27.56
N ASP A 428 -20.85 1.75 26.39
CA ASP A 428 -22.25 2.13 26.19
C ASP A 428 -23.22 0.94 26.36
N ARG A 429 -22.80 -0.29 26.02
CA ARG A 429 -23.58 -1.51 26.28
C ARG A 429 -23.54 -1.99 27.70
N LYS A 430 -22.65 -1.48 28.54
CA LYS A 430 -22.52 -1.89 29.93
C LYS A 430 -22.53 -0.68 30.87
N SER A 431 -23.71 -0.14 31.13
CA SER A 431 -24.03 0.56 32.40
C SER A 431 -23.73 -0.29 33.65
N LYS A 432 -22.98 -1.39 33.50
CA LYS A 432 -22.65 -2.38 34.55
C LYS A 432 -21.17 -2.46 34.92
N ILE A 433 -20.30 -1.62 34.42
CA ILE A 433 -18.87 -1.72 34.80
C ILE A 433 -18.47 -0.54 35.68
N ARG A 434 -18.89 -0.61 36.93
CA ARG A 434 -18.32 0.12 38.09
C ARG A 434 -16.97 -0.41 38.56
N ILE A 435 -16.31 -1.29 37.79
CA ILE A 435 -15.10 -2.00 38.28
C ILE A 435 -13.82 -1.57 37.55
N ALA A 436 -13.88 -0.68 36.56
CA ALA A 436 -12.67 -0.24 35.82
C ALA A 436 -12.05 1.06 36.38
N GLU A 437 -12.47 1.59 37.49
CA GLU A 437 -11.92 2.81 38.10
C GLU A 437 -10.58 2.62 38.84
N ASN A 438 -10.15 1.38 39.07
CA ASN A 438 -8.97 1.09 39.91
C ASN A 438 -7.77 0.47 39.19
N SER A 439 -7.70 0.51 37.86
CA SER A 439 -6.51 0.04 37.18
C SER A 439 -5.61 1.23 36.80
N PRO A 440 -4.31 1.20 37.14
CA PRO A 440 -3.39 2.29 36.77
C PRO A 440 -3.23 2.37 35.24
N PRO A 441 -3.14 3.59 34.68
CA PRO A 441 -3.07 3.77 33.25
C PRO A 441 -1.73 3.22 32.70
N PRO A 442 -1.74 2.56 31.50
CA PRO A 442 -0.51 2.11 30.86
C PRO A 442 0.42 3.31 30.62
N LYS A 443 1.71 3.15 30.91
CA LYS A 443 2.75 4.20 30.80
C LYS A 443 2.71 4.84 29.40
N PRO A 444 2.64 6.19 29.31
CA PRO A 444 2.37 6.85 28.05
C PRO A 444 3.63 7.00 27.20
N LEU A 445 3.85 6.09 26.27
CA LEU A 445 4.82 6.29 25.17
C LEU A 445 4.30 7.31 24.10
N PHE A 446 3.07 7.80 24.26
CA PHE A 446 2.38 8.68 23.30
C PHE A 446 2.02 10.08 23.82
N LYS A 447 2.54 10.52 24.96
CA LYS A 447 2.21 11.86 25.49
C LYS A 447 2.55 13.02 24.54
N THR A 448 3.52 12.87 23.67
CA THR A 448 3.94 13.94 22.76
C THR A 448 2.94 14.17 21.62
N TYR A 449 2.31 13.11 21.10
CA TYR A 449 1.36 13.24 19.99
C TYR A 449 -0.07 13.61 20.42
N SER A 450 -0.51 13.12 21.58
CA SER A 450 -1.84 13.45 22.13
C SER A 450 -1.93 14.93 22.52
N ASN A 451 -0.86 15.52 23.05
CA ASN A 451 -0.84 16.95 23.41
C ASN A 451 -0.92 17.88 22.18
N TYR A 452 -0.35 17.50 21.03
CA TYR A 452 -0.49 18.26 19.79
C TYR A 452 -1.93 18.26 19.26
N CYS A 453 -2.64 17.12 19.34
CA CYS A 453 -4.04 17.03 18.93
C CYS A 453 -4.98 17.80 19.87
N LEU A 454 -4.76 17.72 21.17
CA LEU A 454 -5.58 18.42 22.19
C LEU A 454 -5.36 19.93 22.21
N MET A 455 -4.13 20.42 21.95
CA MET A 455 -3.88 21.86 21.82
C MET A 455 -4.56 22.45 20.57
N ARG A 456 -4.61 21.72 19.47
CA ARG A 456 -5.26 22.18 18.24
C ARG A 456 -6.80 22.19 18.37
N GLN A 457 -7.35 21.25 19.13
CA GLN A 457 -8.79 21.22 19.41
C GLN A 457 -9.23 22.32 20.40
N ARG A 458 -8.40 22.69 21.38
CA ARG A 458 -8.68 23.82 22.29
C ARG A 458 -8.60 25.18 21.58
N SER A 459 -7.64 25.38 20.65
CA SER A 459 -7.53 26.63 19.88
C SER A 459 -8.72 26.85 18.93
N SER A 460 -9.28 25.77 18.33
CA SER A 460 -10.47 25.88 17.48
C SER A 460 -11.76 26.11 18.28
N PHE A 461 -11.81 25.69 19.55
CA PHE A 461 -12.95 25.94 20.44
C PHE A 461 -12.95 27.36 21.04
N GLN A 462 -11.75 27.92 21.31
CA GLN A 462 -11.61 29.29 21.77
C GLN A 462 -11.87 30.31 20.63
N SER A 463 -11.47 30.01 19.40
CA SER A 463 -11.77 30.87 18.24
C SER A 463 -13.28 30.96 17.93
N ARG A 464 -14.05 29.89 18.19
CA ARG A 464 -15.53 29.93 18.05
C ARG A 464 -16.24 30.67 19.18
N ARG A 465 -15.66 30.79 20.37
CA ARG A 465 -16.23 31.56 21.49
C ARG A 465 -16.00 33.06 21.34
N SER A 466 -14.90 33.48 20.70
CA SER A 466 -14.63 34.91 20.45
C SER A 466 -15.41 35.51 19.28
N SER A 467 -15.91 34.68 18.33
CA SER A 467 -16.74 35.13 17.22
C SER A 467 -18.25 35.18 17.54
N SER A 468 -18.69 34.51 18.61
CA SER A 468 -20.08 34.51 19.05
C SER A 468 -20.43 35.62 20.08
N GLY A 469 -19.43 36.40 20.53
CA GLY A 469 -19.58 37.43 21.55
C GLY A 469 -19.68 38.88 21.02
N ARG A 470 -19.75 39.09 19.71
CA ARG A 470 -19.83 40.46 19.12
C ARG A 470 -21.03 40.68 18.21
N SER A 471 -22.22 40.43 18.70
CA SER A 471 -23.42 40.96 18.07
C SER A 471 -24.60 41.02 19.04
N LEU A 472 -24.49 41.82 20.08
CA LEU A 472 -25.65 42.26 20.87
C LEU A 472 -25.25 43.49 21.69
N SER A 473 -25.08 44.63 21.03
CA SER A 473 -25.40 45.95 21.58
C SER A 473 -25.33 46.95 20.43
N VAL A 474 -26.45 47.44 20.03
CA VAL A 474 -26.85 48.80 19.70
C VAL A 474 -28.11 48.76 18.82
N ARG A 475 -29.22 49.09 19.49
CA ARG A 475 -30.56 49.52 19.01
C ARG A 475 -31.40 48.53 18.22
#